data_db7b0f3282ad9095b75b85364e0a82f3
#
_entry.id   db7b0f3282ad9095b75b85364e0a82f3
#
_cell.length_a   1.000
_cell.length_b   1.000
_cell.length_c   1.000
_cell.angle_alpha   90.00
_cell.angle_beta   90.00
_cell.angle_gamma   90.00
#
_symmetry.space_group_name_H-M   'P 1'
#
loop_
_entity.id
_entity.type
_entity.pdbx_description
1 polymer ?
#
loop_
_entity_poly.entity_id
_entity_poly.type
_entity_poly.pdbx_seq_one_letter_code
_entity_poly.pdbx_strand_id
1 'polypeptide(L)'
;MLAALEVPAELNHMNRRGALICLCGIGLAGLTRGALAKADLSSIPMRSHEVAMRAAIAMAAQNQAYPFGAVITDAKTGAILAKGVNQTFDNPLLHGEISCINNYIAQNGNKNWADIVLYTTGEPCPMCKSALIWAGIGGVAYGSSAATIKKSGIDIFTFSAKDINQGNGFSRTQLLGGILEPECNALFLNRKRS
;
A
#
# COMPACT_ATOMS: atom_id res chain seq x y z
N MET A 1 -38.91 -20.17 -9.74
CA MET A 1 -38.42 -21.54 -9.39
C MET A 1 -36.97 -21.37 -8.99
N LEU A 2 -36.73 -21.17 -7.68
CA LEU A 2 -35.38 -21.02 -7.08
C LEU A 2 -34.98 -22.39 -6.55
N ALA A 3 -33.91 -22.97 -7.11
CA ALA A 3 -33.33 -24.20 -6.59
C ALA A 3 -32.44 -23.88 -5.37
N ALA A 4 -32.79 -24.44 -4.24
CA ALA A 4 -32.00 -24.37 -3.02
C ALA A 4 -30.79 -25.29 -3.15
N LEU A 5 -29.60 -24.75 -2.88
CA LEU A 5 -28.37 -25.53 -2.71
C LEU A 5 -28.37 -26.17 -1.32
N GLU A 6 -28.51 -27.46 -1.27
CA GLU A 6 -28.34 -28.25 -0.05
C GLU A 6 -26.85 -28.41 0.28
N VAL A 7 -26.50 -28.06 1.54
CA VAL A 7 -25.18 -28.29 2.14
C VAL A 7 -25.16 -29.69 2.75
N PRO A 8 -24.20 -30.57 2.45
CA PRO A 8 -24.11 -31.87 3.08
C PRO A 8 -23.68 -31.76 4.55
N ALA A 9 -24.47 -32.39 5.43
CA ALA A 9 -24.16 -32.57 6.82
C ALA A 9 -23.31 -33.84 6.99
N GLU A 10 -21.99 -33.69 7.06
CA GLU A 10 -21.11 -34.72 7.63
C GLU A 10 -19.96 -34.09 8.42
N LEU A 11 -20.20 -33.90 9.71
CA LEU A 11 -19.14 -33.68 10.71
C LEU A 11 -19.69 -34.02 12.09
N ASN A 12 -19.78 -35.30 12.36
CA ASN A 12 -19.95 -35.79 13.74
C ASN A 12 -19.25 -37.14 13.86
N HIS A 13 -18.17 -37.18 14.61
CA HIS A 13 -17.64 -38.22 15.46
C HIS A 13 -16.12 -38.15 15.59
N MET A 14 -15.64 -37.30 16.51
CA MET A 14 -14.31 -37.51 17.06
C MET A 14 -14.46 -38.06 18.48
N ASN A 15 -14.13 -39.33 18.59
CA ASN A 15 -14.20 -40.14 19.81
C ASN A 15 -13.04 -39.78 20.77
N ARG A 16 -13.40 -39.42 22.00
CA ARG A 16 -12.45 -39.23 23.10
C ARG A 16 -12.08 -40.60 23.64
N ARG A 17 -10.81 -41.00 23.57
CA ARG A 17 -10.07 -41.82 24.58
C ARG A 17 -8.77 -42.34 23.94
N GLY A 18 -7.64 -41.99 24.54
CA GLY A 18 -6.33 -42.53 24.21
C GLY A 18 -5.18 -41.61 24.59
N ALA A 19 -5.03 -41.36 25.90
CA ALA A 19 -3.82 -40.76 26.42
C ALA A 19 -2.72 -41.84 26.43
N LEU A 20 -1.67 -41.65 25.64
CA LEU A 20 -0.40 -42.35 25.86
C LEU A 20 0.70 -41.31 25.88
N ILE A 21 1.24 -41.10 27.07
CA ILE A 21 2.38 -40.21 27.33
C ILE A 21 3.62 -40.95 26.81
N CYS A 22 4.23 -40.44 25.77
CA CYS A 22 5.61 -40.79 25.39
C CYS A 22 6.49 -39.55 25.59
N LEU A 23 7.18 -39.52 26.72
CA LEU A 23 8.25 -38.59 27.04
C LEU A 23 9.46 -38.94 26.17
N CYS A 24 9.59 -38.31 25.00
CA CYS A 24 10.87 -38.20 24.32
C CYS A 24 11.23 -36.72 24.28
N GLY A 25 12.25 -36.38 25.07
CA GLY A 25 12.87 -35.05 25.05
C GLY A 25 13.43 -34.74 23.70
N ILE A 26 12.74 -33.90 22.94
CA ILE A 26 13.28 -33.20 21.76
C ILE A 26 13.35 -31.76 22.15
N GLY A 27 14.59 -31.24 22.18
CA GLY A 27 14.85 -29.85 22.49
C GLY A 27 13.95 -28.91 21.68
N LEU A 28 13.23 -28.05 22.40
CA LEU A 28 12.53 -26.92 21.86
C LEU A 28 13.59 -25.97 21.30
N ALA A 29 14.09 -26.24 20.08
CA ALA A 29 14.70 -25.21 19.28
C ALA A 29 13.58 -24.18 19.04
N GLY A 30 13.60 -23.11 19.83
CA GLY A 30 12.70 -22.01 19.69
C GLY A 30 12.76 -21.50 18.26
N LEU A 31 11.79 -21.88 17.44
CA LEU A 31 11.44 -21.13 16.24
C LEU A 31 11.00 -19.75 16.72
N THR A 32 11.98 -18.87 16.97
CA THR A 32 11.71 -17.44 16.96
C THR A 32 11.10 -17.17 15.59
N ARG A 33 9.78 -17.07 15.52
CA ARG A 33 9.12 -16.36 14.44
C ARG A 33 9.81 -15.00 14.42
N GLY A 34 10.83 -14.85 13.57
CA GLY A 34 11.41 -13.56 13.29
C GLY A 34 10.25 -12.65 12.97
N ALA A 35 10.01 -11.64 13.79
CA ALA A 35 9.07 -10.60 13.48
C ALA A 35 9.50 -10.12 12.10
N LEU A 36 8.68 -10.36 11.08
CA LEU A 36 8.92 -9.87 9.73
C LEU A 36 9.20 -8.38 9.88
N ALA A 37 10.41 -7.98 9.55
CA ALA A 37 10.85 -6.61 9.74
C ALA A 37 9.97 -5.74 8.83
N LYS A 38 9.01 -5.06 9.45
CA LYS A 38 8.19 -4.06 8.79
C LYS A 38 9.11 -3.01 8.19
N ALA A 39 8.87 -2.61 6.94
CA ALA A 39 9.67 -1.58 6.31
C ALA A 39 9.82 -0.36 7.24
N ASP A 40 11.05 0.04 7.51
CA ASP A 40 11.34 1.23 8.32
C ASP A 40 11.77 2.36 7.40
N LEU A 41 10.87 3.31 7.16
CA LEU A 41 11.14 4.45 6.29
C LEU A 41 12.32 5.31 6.78
N SER A 42 12.56 5.37 8.08
CA SER A 42 13.66 6.16 8.65
C SER A 42 15.04 5.54 8.37
N SER A 43 15.08 4.24 8.13
CA SER A 43 16.32 3.51 7.81
C SER A 43 16.68 3.56 6.32
N ILE A 44 15.76 3.96 5.45
CA ILE A 44 15.99 4.09 4.01
C ILE A 44 16.72 5.41 3.74
N PRO A 45 17.87 5.41 3.05
CA PRO A 45 18.56 6.65 2.71
C PRO A 45 17.70 7.60 1.90
N MET A 46 17.76 8.91 2.15
CA MET A 46 16.97 9.92 1.45
C MET A 46 17.14 9.82 -0.08
N ARG A 47 18.35 9.57 -0.56
CA ARG A 47 18.61 9.38 -1.99
C ARG A 47 17.77 8.23 -2.59
N SER A 48 17.54 7.15 -1.83
CA SER A 48 16.71 6.04 -2.30
C SER A 48 15.23 6.44 -2.36
N HIS A 49 14.75 7.22 -1.38
CA HIS A 49 13.41 7.82 -1.44
C HIS A 49 13.23 8.70 -2.68
N GLU A 50 14.22 9.55 -2.98
CA GLU A 50 14.18 10.43 -4.14
C GLU A 50 14.18 9.66 -5.47
N VAL A 51 14.98 8.60 -5.59
CA VAL A 51 14.99 7.75 -6.79
C VAL A 51 13.63 7.13 -7.05
N ALA A 52 13.00 6.56 -6.00
CA ALA A 52 11.66 5.99 -6.09
C ALA A 52 10.61 7.06 -6.42
N MET A 53 10.68 8.24 -5.81
CA MET A 53 9.75 9.34 -6.10
C MET A 53 9.91 9.86 -7.53
N ARG A 54 11.13 9.97 -8.09
CA ARG A 54 11.32 10.32 -9.50
C ARG A 54 10.66 9.32 -10.44
N ALA A 55 10.67 8.04 -10.09
CA ALA A 55 9.94 7.03 -10.86
C ALA A 55 8.43 7.23 -10.76
N ALA A 56 7.88 7.62 -9.60
CA ALA A 56 6.48 7.98 -9.46
C ALA A 56 6.11 9.25 -10.26
N ILE A 57 6.98 10.26 -10.26
CA ILE A 57 6.84 11.47 -11.09
C ILE A 57 6.79 11.13 -12.58
N ALA A 58 7.65 10.22 -13.05
CA ALA A 58 7.64 9.74 -14.43
C ALA A 58 6.32 9.03 -14.80
N MET A 59 5.71 8.32 -13.87
CA MET A 59 4.36 7.75 -14.06
C MET A 59 3.30 8.85 -14.14
N ALA A 60 3.34 9.83 -13.24
CA ALA A 60 2.39 10.94 -13.20
C ALA A 60 2.38 11.75 -14.52
N ALA A 61 3.52 11.87 -15.20
CA ALA A 61 3.64 12.58 -16.48
C ALA A 61 2.75 11.98 -17.61
N GLN A 62 2.29 10.74 -17.46
CA GLN A 62 1.40 10.06 -18.41
C GLN A 62 -0.05 10.56 -18.30
N ASN A 63 -0.45 11.17 -17.17
CA ASN A 63 -1.75 11.80 -17.00
C ASN A 63 -1.59 13.23 -16.46
N GLN A 64 -1.44 14.18 -17.37
CA GLN A 64 -1.18 15.59 -17.01
C GLN A 64 -2.41 16.31 -16.42
N ALA A 65 -3.62 15.77 -16.59
CA ALA A 65 -4.84 16.33 -16.01
C ALA A 65 -4.97 15.94 -14.51
N TYR A 66 -4.64 14.69 -14.20
CA TYR A 66 -4.64 14.16 -12.84
C TYR A 66 -3.31 13.46 -12.56
N PRO A 67 -2.23 14.22 -12.25
CA PRO A 67 -0.86 13.72 -12.24
C PRO A 67 -0.52 12.92 -10.96
N PHE A 68 -1.32 11.92 -10.68
CA PHE A 68 -1.09 10.96 -9.61
C PHE A 68 -0.39 9.71 -10.17
N GLY A 69 0.89 9.63 -9.92
CA GLY A 69 1.73 8.48 -10.25
C GLY A 69 2.22 7.80 -9.00
N ALA A 70 2.33 6.48 -9.04
CA ALA A 70 2.80 5.69 -7.91
C ALA A 70 3.77 4.58 -8.35
N VAL A 71 4.68 4.20 -7.46
CA VAL A 71 5.51 3.00 -7.57
C VAL A 71 5.56 2.26 -6.24
N ILE A 72 5.66 0.94 -6.30
CA ILE A 72 5.96 0.10 -5.14
C ILE A 72 7.41 -0.39 -5.28
N THR A 73 8.17 -0.27 -4.18
CA THR A 73 9.54 -0.75 -4.11
C THR A 73 9.72 -1.76 -2.98
N ASP A 74 10.67 -2.65 -3.14
CA ASP A 74 11.23 -3.43 -2.04
C ASP A 74 11.99 -2.50 -1.09
N ALA A 75 11.69 -2.56 0.21
CA ALA A 75 12.25 -1.64 1.21
C ALA A 75 13.77 -1.80 1.43
N LYS A 76 14.31 -2.99 1.20
CA LYS A 76 15.73 -3.30 1.43
C LYS A 76 16.60 -2.95 0.23
N THR A 77 16.11 -3.30 -0.96
CA THR A 77 16.91 -3.19 -2.19
C THR A 77 16.60 -1.93 -2.99
N GLY A 78 15.44 -1.29 -2.76
CA GLY A 78 14.95 -0.19 -3.57
C GLY A 78 14.47 -0.61 -4.97
N ALA A 79 14.44 -1.90 -5.28
CA ALA A 79 13.95 -2.40 -6.57
C ALA A 79 12.48 -2.04 -6.77
N ILE A 80 12.16 -1.51 -7.95
CA ILE A 80 10.78 -1.19 -8.32
C ILE A 80 10.06 -2.50 -8.69
N LEU A 81 8.98 -2.83 -7.97
CA LEU A 81 8.20 -4.04 -8.12
C LEU A 81 6.89 -3.81 -8.89
N ALA A 82 6.37 -2.60 -8.87
CA ALA A 82 5.18 -2.21 -9.63
C ALA A 82 5.12 -0.71 -9.84
N LYS A 83 4.34 -0.30 -10.83
CA LYS A 83 4.08 1.10 -11.20
C LYS A 83 2.60 1.30 -11.43
N GLY A 84 2.10 2.51 -11.19
CA GLY A 84 0.71 2.87 -11.44
C GLY A 84 0.58 4.35 -11.79
N VAL A 85 -0.45 4.66 -12.54
CA VAL A 85 -0.85 6.03 -12.88
C VAL A 85 -2.37 6.15 -12.74
N ASN A 86 -2.86 7.34 -12.49
CA ASN A 86 -4.30 7.61 -12.44
C ASN A 86 -4.98 7.27 -13.76
N GLN A 87 -6.03 6.46 -13.70
CA GLN A 87 -6.86 5.99 -14.82
C GLN A 87 -8.36 6.21 -14.52
N THR A 88 -8.69 7.30 -13.82
CA THR A 88 -10.07 7.58 -13.41
C THR A 88 -11.03 7.86 -14.57
N PHE A 89 -10.53 8.12 -15.77
CA PHE A 89 -11.36 8.20 -16.98
C PHE A 89 -11.97 6.84 -17.35
N ASP A 90 -11.26 5.74 -17.09
CA ASP A 90 -11.73 4.38 -17.39
C ASP A 90 -12.51 3.78 -16.22
N ASN A 91 -12.04 4.02 -15.00
CA ASN A 91 -12.65 3.54 -13.77
C ASN A 91 -12.40 4.53 -12.63
N PRO A 92 -13.46 5.12 -12.01
CA PRO A 92 -13.33 6.19 -11.01
C PRO A 92 -12.55 5.80 -9.76
N LEU A 93 -12.33 4.50 -9.51
CA LEU A 93 -11.56 4.01 -8.38
C LEU A 93 -10.07 3.82 -8.71
N LEU A 94 -9.67 3.83 -9.97
CA LEU A 94 -8.28 3.60 -10.39
C LEU A 94 -7.43 4.87 -10.23
N HIS A 95 -7.27 5.32 -8.98
CA HIS A 95 -6.22 6.26 -8.63
C HIS A 95 -4.84 5.63 -8.85
N GLY A 96 -3.79 6.44 -8.96
CA GLY A 96 -2.43 5.96 -9.21
C GLY A 96 -1.98 4.89 -8.21
N GLU A 97 -2.32 5.03 -6.94
CA GLU A 97 -2.01 4.07 -5.89
C GLU A 97 -2.75 2.75 -6.08
N ILE A 98 -4.06 2.79 -6.40
CA ILE A 98 -4.89 1.58 -6.63
C ILE A 98 -4.41 0.85 -7.88
N SER A 99 -4.11 1.58 -8.96
CA SER A 99 -3.52 1.01 -10.18
C SER A 99 -2.18 0.31 -9.86
N CYS A 100 -1.35 0.94 -9.02
CA CYS A 100 -0.07 0.36 -8.60
C CYS A 100 -0.23 -0.90 -7.74
N ILE A 101 -1.18 -0.91 -6.79
CA ILE A 101 -1.55 -2.08 -5.97
C ILE A 101 -1.98 -3.25 -6.87
N ASN A 102 -2.89 -3.00 -7.81
CA ASN A 102 -3.39 -4.02 -8.73
C ASN A 102 -2.26 -4.61 -9.57
N ASN A 103 -1.37 -3.77 -10.11
CA ASN A 103 -0.21 -4.21 -10.87
C ASN A 103 0.79 -5.00 -10.00
N TYR A 104 0.98 -4.59 -8.73
CA TYR A 104 1.81 -5.35 -7.80
C TYR A 104 1.27 -6.76 -7.57
N ILE A 105 -0.03 -6.89 -7.30
CA ILE A 105 -0.68 -8.19 -7.09
C ILE A 105 -0.57 -9.06 -8.34
N ALA A 106 -0.80 -8.50 -9.52
CA ALA A 106 -0.72 -9.22 -10.78
C ALA A 106 0.68 -9.77 -11.08
N GLN A 107 1.74 -9.02 -10.73
CA GLN A 107 3.13 -9.37 -11.03
C GLN A 107 3.81 -10.18 -9.93
N ASN A 108 3.46 -9.95 -8.67
CA ASN A 108 4.17 -10.49 -7.51
C ASN A 108 3.30 -11.38 -6.63
N GLY A 109 1.98 -11.40 -6.83
CA GLY A 109 1.02 -12.07 -5.97
C GLY A 109 0.70 -11.27 -4.69
N ASN A 110 -0.27 -11.75 -3.92
CA ASN A 110 -0.70 -11.14 -2.66
C ASN A 110 0.23 -11.54 -1.50
N LYS A 111 1.42 -10.98 -1.44
CA LYS A 111 2.44 -11.33 -0.44
C LYS A 111 3.42 -10.18 -0.17
N ASN A 112 4.22 -10.31 0.90
CA ASN A 112 5.33 -9.42 1.27
C ASN A 112 4.96 -7.94 1.52
N TRP A 113 3.71 -7.65 1.82
CA TRP A 113 3.22 -6.28 2.01
C TRP A 113 3.98 -5.48 3.07
N ALA A 114 4.42 -6.15 4.15
CA ALA A 114 5.18 -5.51 5.23
C ALA A 114 6.59 -5.06 4.81
N ASP A 115 7.14 -5.64 3.74
CA ASP A 115 8.53 -5.42 3.29
C ASP A 115 8.61 -4.42 2.12
N ILE A 116 7.49 -3.81 1.73
CA ILE A 116 7.43 -2.89 0.60
C ILE A 116 6.99 -1.49 0.99
N VAL A 117 7.38 -0.52 0.17
CA VAL A 117 7.01 0.90 0.31
C VAL A 117 6.34 1.37 -0.98
N LEU A 118 5.19 2.03 -0.82
CA LEU A 118 4.56 2.75 -1.92
C LEU A 118 5.01 4.21 -1.89
N TYR A 119 5.46 4.71 -3.04
CA TYR A 119 5.75 6.12 -3.30
C TYR A 119 4.69 6.67 -4.25
N THR A 120 4.14 7.83 -3.92
CA THR A 120 3.10 8.50 -4.73
C THR A 120 3.36 10.01 -4.81
N THR A 121 3.07 10.61 -5.95
CA THR A 121 3.32 12.04 -6.19
C THR A 121 2.45 12.95 -5.34
N GLY A 122 1.26 12.50 -4.93
CA GLY A 122 0.34 13.22 -4.05
C GLY A 122 0.05 12.48 -2.76
N GLU A 123 -0.31 13.21 -1.71
CA GLU A 123 -0.79 12.61 -0.46
C GLU A 123 -1.99 11.70 -0.74
N PRO A 124 -1.95 10.42 -0.34
CA PRO A 124 -3.02 9.48 -0.62
C PRO A 124 -4.36 9.93 -0.02
N CYS A 125 -5.41 9.92 -0.84
CA CYS A 125 -6.77 10.18 -0.36
C CYS A 125 -7.24 9.08 0.62
N PRO A 126 -8.34 9.28 1.36
CA PRO A 126 -8.85 8.28 2.30
C PRO A 126 -9.07 6.89 1.70
N MET A 127 -9.58 6.80 0.46
CA MET A 127 -9.77 5.51 -0.24
C MET A 127 -8.44 4.78 -0.41
N CYS A 128 -7.44 5.45 -1.02
CA CYS A 128 -6.13 4.84 -1.29
C CYS A 128 -5.39 4.51 0.01
N LYS A 129 -5.42 5.44 0.99
CA LYS A 129 -4.77 5.21 2.29
C LYS A 129 -5.39 4.03 3.03
N SER A 130 -6.71 3.90 3.02
CA SER A 130 -7.40 2.76 3.62
C SER A 130 -7.05 1.45 2.92
N ALA A 131 -7.01 1.42 1.58
CA ALA A 131 -6.61 0.24 0.81
C ALA A 131 -5.17 -0.21 1.18
N LEU A 132 -4.23 0.73 1.32
CA LEU A 132 -2.85 0.46 1.73
C LEU A 132 -2.76 -0.11 3.16
N ILE A 133 -3.61 0.39 4.08
CA ILE A 133 -3.72 -0.13 5.44
C ILE A 133 -4.24 -1.57 5.43
N TRP A 134 -5.32 -1.84 4.67
CA TRP A 134 -5.90 -3.18 4.53
C TRP A 134 -4.92 -4.17 3.89
N ALA A 135 -4.11 -3.74 2.93
CA ALA A 135 -3.05 -4.55 2.34
C ALA A 135 -1.93 -4.87 3.35
N GLY A 136 -1.82 -4.10 4.44
CA GLY A 136 -0.75 -4.26 5.43
C GLY A 136 0.62 -3.75 4.96
N ILE A 137 0.64 -2.75 4.06
CA ILE A 137 1.89 -2.22 3.51
C ILE A 137 2.79 -1.64 4.61
N GLY A 138 4.10 -1.88 4.48
CA GLY A 138 5.09 -1.44 5.46
C GLY A 138 5.21 0.06 5.56
N GLY A 139 5.27 0.75 4.43
CA GLY A 139 5.42 2.20 4.38
C GLY A 139 4.76 2.86 3.18
N VAL A 140 4.45 4.14 3.34
CA VAL A 140 3.94 5.03 2.28
C VAL A 140 4.70 6.33 2.33
N ALA A 141 5.28 6.73 1.21
CA ALA A 141 5.93 8.02 1.06
C ALA A 141 5.23 8.84 -0.03
N TYR A 142 5.03 10.13 0.19
CA TYR A 142 4.38 11.00 -0.79
C TYR A 142 5.12 12.33 -0.98
N GLY A 143 4.90 12.96 -2.14
CA GLY A 143 5.49 14.24 -2.49
C GLY A 143 4.63 15.42 -2.05
N SER A 144 3.63 15.78 -2.83
CA SER A 144 2.72 16.91 -2.58
C SER A 144 1.73 16.62 -1.46
N SER A 145 1.51 17.60 -0.60
CA SER A 145 0.46 17.55 0.43
C SER A 145 -0.95 17.69 -0.17
N ALA A 146 -1.96 17.17 0.53
CA ALA A 146 -3.37 17.37 0.21
C ALA A 146 -3.71 18.87 0.05
N ALA A 147 -3.14 19.73 0.90
CA ALA A 147 -3.36 21.16 0.82
C ALA A 147 -2.88 21.78 -0.51
N THR A 148 -1.74 21.36 -1.03
CA THR A 148 -1.22 21.79 -2.32
C THR A 148 -2.05 21.24 -3.47
N ILE A 149 -2.47 19.97 -3.40
CA ILE A 149 -3.34 19.36 -4.41
C ILE A 149 -4.65 20.14 -4.51
N LYS A 150 -5.27 20.52 -3.39
CA LYS A 150 -6.47 21.34 -3.35
C LYS A 150 -6.28 22.68 -4.03
N LYS A 151 -5.15 23.35 -3.82
CA LYS A 151 -4.82 24.63 -4.49
C LYS A 151 -4.78 24.51 -6.01
N SER A 152 -4.49 23.32 -6.56
CA SER A 152 -4.50 23.06 -8.00
C SER A 152 -5.91 22.97 -8.61
N GLY A 153 -6.96 23.01 -7.78
CA GLY A 153 -8.36 22.86 -8.17
C GLY A 153 -8.81 21.41 -8.33
N ILE A 154 -8.11 20.46 -7.73
CA ILE A 154 -8.56 19.07 -7.58
C ILE A 154 -9.33 18.96 -6.27
N ASP A 155 -10.57 18.43 -6.34
CA ASP A 155 -11.34 18.15 -5.15
C ASP A 155 -10.71 17.01 -4.35
N ILE A 156 -10.55 17.25 -3.06
CA ILE A 156 -9.98 16.29 -2.12
C ILE A 156 -10.77 16.29 -0.82
N PHE A 157 -10.70 15.18 -0.11
CA PHE A 157 -11.25 15.06 1.23
C PHE A 157 -10.52 15.96 2.23
N THR A 158 -11.23 16.36 3.29
CA THR A 158 -10.64 17.11 4.42
C THR A 158 -9.79 16.25 5.36
N PHE A 159 -9.99 14.92 5.32
CA PHE A 159 -9.18 13.97 6.09
C PHE A 159 -7.86 13.71 5.40
N SER A 160 -6.75 13.92 6.12
CA SER A 160 -5.41 13.64 5.64
C SER A 160 -5.07 12.13 5.71
N ALA A 161 -4.03 11.73 5.00
CA ALA A 161 -3.49 10.37 5.12
C ALA A 161 -3.06 10.04 6.57
N LYS A 162 -2.63 11.05 7.33
CA LYS A 162 -2.29 10.93 8.76
C LYS A 162 -3.52 10.64 9.60
N ASP A 163 -4.65 11.32 9.36
CA ASP A 163 -5.89 11.12 10.10
C ASP A 163 -6.42 9.69 9.91
N ILE A 164 -6.42 9.20 8.67
CA ILE A 164 -6.78 7.81 8.36
C ILE A 164 -5.83 6.82 9.03
N ASN A 165 -4.53 7.13 9.06
CA ASN A 165 -3.53 6.28 9.70
C ASN A 165 -3.72 6.20 11.23
N GLN A 166 -4.15 7.28 11.84
CA GLN A 166 -4.41 7.36 13.29
C GLN A 166 -5.76 6.77 13.67
N GLY A 167 -6.77 6.94 12.81
CA GLY A 167 -8.14 6.48 13.06
C GLY A 167 -8.35 4.98 12.91
N ASN A 168 -7.39 4.23 12.33
CA ASN A 168 -7.50 2.78 12.26
C ASN A 168 -6.95 2.11 13.53
N GLY A 169 -7.66 1.09 14.03
CA GLY A 169 -7.31 0.39 15.28
C GLY A 169 -6.39 -0.83 15.13
N PHE A 170 -5.98 -1.20 13.91
CA PHE A 170 -5.36 -2.50 13.66
C PHE A 170 -4.01 -2.48 12.94
N SER A 171 -3.69 -1.45 12.19
CA SER A 171 -2.41 -1.33 11.48
C SER A 171 -1.88 0.09 11.54
N ARG A 172 -0.57 0.23 11.63
CA ARG A 172 0.11 1.52 11.53
C ARG A 172 1.14 1.43 10.42
N THR A 173 0.69 1.73 9.21
CA THR A 173 1.59 1.93 8.07
C THR A 173 2.44 3.16 8.35
N GLN A 174 3.75 3.07 8.19
CA GLN A 174 4.61 4.25 8.30
C GLN A 174 4.27 5.26 7.20
N LEU A 175 4.34 6.53 7.50
CA LEU A 175 3.98 7.61 6.58
C LEU A 175 5.08 8.67 6.56
N LEU A 176 5.57 9.00 5.37
CA LEU A 176 6.60 10.02 5.14
C LEU A 176 6.15 10.96 4.03
N GLY A 177 5.96 12.23 4.34
CA GLY A 177 5.59 13.27 3.37
C GLY A 177 6.77 14.13 2.94
N GLY A 178 6.60 14.86 1.83
CA GLY A 178 7.54 15.89 1.38
C GLY A 178 8.73 15.37 0.56
N ILE A 179 8.69 14.15 0.05
CA ILE A 179 9.76 13.62 -0.81
C ILE A 179 9.70 14.28 -2.19
N LEU A 180 10.75 15.03 -2.55
CA LEU A 180 10.79 15.87 -3.75
C LEU A 180 9.55 16.77 -3.86
N GLU A 181 9.13 17.34 -2.74
CA GLU A 181 7.90 18.13 -2.66
C GLU A 181 7.82 19.24 -3.73
N PRO A 182 8.87 20.05 -4.01
CA PRO A 182 8.80 21.06 -5.05
C PRO A 182 8.51 20.50 -6.44
N GLU A 183 9.12 19.37 -6.81
CA GLU A 183 8.92 18.71 -8.09
C GLU A 183 7.50 18.15 -8.19
N CYS A 184 7.01 17.50 -7.13
CA CYS A 184 5.65 16.99 -7.07
C CYS A 184 4.61 18.12 -7.06
N ASN A 185 4.83 19.21 -6.32
CA ASN A 185 3.96 20.39 -6.33
C ASN A 185 3.81 20.97 -7.72
N ALA A 186 4.91 21.03 -8.49
CA ALA A 186 4.90 21.54 -9.85
C ALA A 186 3.98 20.71 -10.78
N LEU A 187 3.89 19.39 -10.60
CA LEU A 187 2.97 18.55 -11.36
C LEU A 187 1.52 18.98 -11.18
N PHE A 188 1.09 19.24 -9.95
CA PHE A 188 -0.29 19.61 -9.64
C PHE A 188 -0.59 21.07 -10.01
N LEU A 189 0.29 22.00 -9.63
CA LEU A 189 0.06 23.43 -9.87
C LEU A 189 0.08 23.81 -11.35
N ASN A 190 0.86 23.08 -12.17
CA ASN A 190 0.97 23.28 -13.61
C ASN A 190 0.20 22.25 -14.44
N ARG A 191 -0.72 21.48 -13.82
CA ARG A 191 -1.49 20.43 -14.51
C ARG A 191 -2.32 21.00 -15.66
N LYS A 192 -2.53 20.22 -16.70
CA LYS A 192 -3.50 20.55 -17.74
C LYS A 192 -4.91 20.41 -17.16
N ARG A 193 -5.66 21.50 -17.11
CA ARG A 193 -7.09 21.44 -16.74
C ARG A 193 -7.85 20.87 -17.95
N SER A 194 -8.58 19.77 -17.71
CA SER A 194 -9.53 19.23 -18.69
C SER A 194 -10.80 20.06 -18.71
#